data_1bf94cd3bb9bf3e372d00b6333c3caa7
#
_entry.id   1bf94cd3bb9bf3e372d00b6333c3caa7
#
_cell.length_a   1.000
_cell.length_b   1.000
_cell.length_c   1.000
_cell.angle_alpha   90.00
_cell.angle_beta   90.00
_cell.angle_gamma   90.00
#
_symmetry.space_group_name_H-M   'P 1'
#
loop_
_entity.id
_entity.type
_entity.pdbx_description
1 polymer ?
#
loop_
_entity_poly.entity_id
_entity_poly.type
_entity_poly.pdbx_seq_one_letter_code
_entity_poly.pdbx_strand_id
1 'polypeptide(L)'
;MSPNVKKLRRSTLFWRRAAAVLISATTALAVSCMTSRTVDASPQPGARVTATVDGLKLDGQDWWPTGFNAYQLATNWSVNWGCGAMVDLDDYFGSLPPKSLTRFNLFQALAINRFTGEMDFGPMDAVFAAAEANNQMILPVLSPQDGACEDETFKERSWYVDGWTEYDVTAERALMSFQDWMEVAVARWKDSPALAAWELVGEPEPSLCTDAACNWWTRECPTDTAQILRSFYEAAGAELRAIDPKNLITAGLLGGGQCGTGGDDYQYVSESPYVDVVQYHDYGADGVPLPGDQWNGLARRIDQAEAAGKPLLVAEIGEWAGSCESLEDRASHISDKIEGQKLAGTAGALLWAFVPDPRPQECTMDIGKGDPLYGVVAAEAVWG
;
A
#
# COMPACT_ATOMS: atom_id res chain seq x y z
N MET A 1 13.40 -48.65 -46.13
CA MET A 1 13.97 -48.46 -47.47
C MET A 1 14.63 -47.09 -47.52
N SER A 2 15.95 -47.07 -47.34
CA SER A 2 16.92 -46.04 -47.75
C SER A 2 17.33 -46.39 -49.19
N PRO A 3 18.08 -45.60 -49.96
CA PRO A 3 18.82 -44.32 -49.72
C PRO A 3 18.75 -43.34 -50.92
N ASN A 4 19.36 -42.17 -50.84
CA ASN A 4 20.52 -41.88 -51.69
C ASN A 4 21.12 -40.46 -51.43
N VAL A 5 22.39 -40.57 -51.21
CA VAL A 5 23.47 -39.57 -51.17
C VAL A 5 23.82 -39.15 -52.61
N LYS A 6 24.16 -37.88 -52.86
CA LYS A 6 25.20 -37.49 -53.81
C LYS A 6 25.95 -36.21 -53.44
N LYS A 7 27.25 -36.42 -53.43
CA LYS A 7 28.44 -35.59 -53.20
C LYS A 7 28.85 -34.80 -54.44
N LEU A 8 29.72 -33.81 -54.19
CA LEU A 8 30.83 -33.19 -54.99
C LEU A 8 30.41 -32.05 -55.94
N ARG A 9 31.12 -30.91 -55.96
CA ARG A 9 32.55 -30.78 -56.33
C ARG A 9 33.11 -29.39 -55.99
N ARG A 10 34.43 -29.39 -55.75
CA ARG A 10 35.34 -28.25 -55.61
C ARG A 10 35.66 -27.56 -56.99
N SER A 11 36.01 -26.25 -56.97
CA SER A 11 37.09 -25.64 -57.81
C SER A 11 37.43 -24.26 -57.24
N THR A 12 38.57 -24.07 -56.67
CA THR A 12 39.89 -23.54 -57.12
C THR A 12 39.98 -22.06 -57.42
N LEU A 13 40.76 -21.41 -56.55
CA LEU A 13 41.73 -20.30 -56.75
C LEU A 13 41.60 -19.32 -57.88
N PHE A 14 41.59 -18.03 -57.50
CA PHE A 14 42.38 -17.04 -58.21
C PHE A 14 42.90 -15.94 -57.25
N TRP A 15 44.21 -15.78 -57.22
CA TRP A 15 44.93 -14.72 -56.54
C TRP A 15 44.84 -13.43 -57.33
N ARG A 16 44.56 -12.29 -56.69
CA ARG A 16 45.11 -10.99 -57.08
C ARG A 16 45.41 -10.14 -55.87
N ARG A 17 46.67 -9.71 -55.80
CA ARG A 17 47.24 -8.74 -54.88
C ARG A 17 46.65 -7.35 -55.17
N ALA A 18 46.28 -6.62 -54.16
CA ALA A 18 46.22 -5.14 -54.19
C ALA A 18 46.40 -4.57 -52.79
N ALA A 19 47.32 -3.70 -52.71
CA ALA A 19 47.82 -2.73 -51.75
C ALA A 19 47.04 -2.48 -50.45
N ALA A 20 47.80 -2.53 -49.35
CA ALA A 20 47.43 -2.00 -48.06
C ALA A 20 47.37 -0.46 -48.10
N VAL A 21 46.21 0.09 -47.72
CA VAL A 21 46.09 1.47 -47.25
C VAL A 21 45.76 1.38 -45.76
N LEU A 22 46.72 1.73 -44.92
CA LEU A 22 46.55 1.92 -43.49
C LEU A 22 45.76 3.20 -43.28
N ILE A 23 44.47 3.07 -42.97
CA ILE A 23 43.67 4.14 -42.36
C ILE A 23 43.61 3.85 -40.86
N SER A 24 44.38 4.61 -40.11
CA SER A 24 44.31 4.63 -38.65
C SER A 24 43.00 5.29 -38.24
N ALA A 25 41.97 4.48 -38.00
CA ALA A 25 40.77 4.94 -37.33
C ALA A 25 40.98 4.89 -35.82
N THR A 26 41.31 6.02 -35.23
CA THR A 26 41.22 6.22 -33.77
C THR A 26 39.73 6.24 -33.38
N THR A 27 39.21 5.07 -33.01
CA THR A 27 37.92 4.98 -32.32
C THR A 27 38.10 5.53 -30.92
N ALA A 28 37.71 6.78 -30.71
CA ALA A 28 37.45 7.31 -29.38
C ALA A 28 36.24 6.58 -28.81
N LEU A 29 36.48 5.62 -27.92
CA LEU A 29 35.44 5.09 -27.03
C LEU A 29 34.99 6.26 -26.13
N ALA A 30 33.88 6.89 -26.48
CA ALA A 30 33.13 7.69 -25.53
C ALA A 30 32.53 6.71 -24.50
N VAL A 31 33.22 6.52 -23.38
CA VAL A 31 32.64 5.94 -22.19
C VAL A 31 31.59 6.95 -21.71
N SER A 32 30.35 6.77 -22.12
CA SER A 32 29.20 7.42 -21.46
C SER A 32 29.20 6.95 -20.02
N CYS A 33 29.75 7.75 -19.14
CA CYS A 33 29.55 7.61 -17.71
C CYS A 33 28.04 7.86 -17.48
N MET A 34 27.23 6.79 -17.54
CA MET A 34 25.88 6.84 -16.99
C MET A 34 26.04 7.08 -15.50
N THR A 35 26.00 8.33 -15.09
CA THR A 35 25.77 8.67 -13.70
C THR A 35 24.39 8.15 -13.38
N SER A 36 24.31 6.99 -12.72
CA SER A 36 23.10 6.57 -12.04
C SER A 36 22.74 7.71 -11.09
N ARG A 37 21.69 8.47 -11.45
CA ARG A 37 21.12 9.42 -10.50
C ARG A 37 20.58 8.58 -9.36
N THR A 38 21.20 8.66 -8.20
CA THR A 38 20.59 8.16 -6.96
C THR A 38 19.31 8.95 -6.74
N VAL A 39 18.18 8.27 -6.68
CA VAL A 39 16.91 8.87 -6.31
C VAL A 39 17.02 9.26 -4.84
N ASP A 40 16.68 10.49 -4.51
CA ASP A 40 16.59 10.92 -3.11
C ASP A 40 15.46 10.13 -2.45
N ALA A 41 15.77 9.45 -1.36
CA ALA A 41 14.79 8.63 -0.65
C ALA A 41 13.75 9.49 0.08
N SER A 42 14.14 10.68 0.53
CA SER A 42 13.24 11.60 1.23
C SER A 42 12.29 12.30 0.27
N PRO A 43 11.03 12.60 0.69
CA PRO A 43 10.10 13.38 -0.11
C PRO A 43 10.66 14.76 -0.46
N GLN A 44 10.49 15.16 -1.71
CA GLN A 44 10.92 16.46 -2.19
C GLN A 44 9.91 17.56 -1.79
N PRO A 45 10.34 18.83 -1.66
CA PRO A 45 9.44 19.94 -1.34
C PRO A 45 8.29 20.06 -2.36
N GLY A 46 7.11 20.43 -1.86
CA GLY A 46 5.92 20.69 -2.67
C GLY A 46 4.77 19.71 -2.50
N ALA A 47 4.90 18.68 -1.65
CA ALA A 47 3.77 17.89 -1.18
C ALA A 47 2.89 18.72 -0.24
N ARG A 48 1.58 18.46 -0.24
CA ARG A 48 0.66 19.05 0.74
C ARG A 48 0.81 18.41 2.11
N VAL A 49 1.09 17.10 2.16
CA VAL A 49 1.33 16.37 3.40
C VAL A 49 2.82 16.14 3.57
N THR A 50 3.32 16.45 4.75
CA THR A 50 4.71 16.18 5.15
C THR A 50 4.74 15.43 6.48
N ALA A 51 5.79 14.65 6.70
CA ALA A 51 5.98 13.83 7.89
C ALA A 51 7.25 14.24 8.63
N THR A 52 7.18 14.27 9.96
CA THR A 52 8.32 14.38 10.87
C THR A 52 8.12 13.38 12.01
N VAL A 53 9.11 13.15 12.83
CA VAL A 53 8.96 12.30 14.04
C VAL A 53 7.81 12.79 14.94
N ASP A 54 7.54 14.10 14.96
CA ASP A 54 6.50 14.69 15.79
C ASP A 54 5.08 14.56 15.21
N GLY A 55 4.93 14.02 13.99
CA GLY A 55 3.62 13.82 13.35
C GLY A 55 3.53 14.28 11.90
N LEU A 56 2.30 14.48 11.45
CA LEU A 56 1.99 14.92 10.09
C LEU A 56 1.61 16.40 10.03
N LYS A 57 1.90 17.02 8.89
CA LYS A 57 1.44 18.37 8.57
C LYS A 57 0.71 18.38 7.24
N LEU A 58 -0.40 19.10 7.16
CA LEU A 58 -1.13 19.38 5.93
C LEU A 58 -1.04 20.87 5.60
N ASP A 59 -0.54 21.20 4.42
CA ASP A 59 -0.30 22.58 3.98
C ASP A 59 0.55 23.39 4.99
N GLY A 60 1.51 22.71 5.66
CA GLY A 60 2.42 23.28 6.64
C GLY A 60 1.84 23.47 8.06
N GLN A 61 0.57 23.14 8.28
CA GLN A 61 -0.06 23.15 9.60
C GLN A 61 -0.05 21.75 10.21
N ASP A 62 0.04 21.65 11.54
CA ASP A 62 -0.06 20.38 12.23
C ASP A 62 -1.41 19.71 11.89
N TRP A 63 -1.34 18.43 11.57
CA TRP A 63 -2.50 17.66 11.12
C TRP A 63 -2.48 16.26 11.75
N TRP A 64 -3.48 15.99 12.57
CA TRP A 64 -3.70 14.70 13.16
C TRP A 64 -4.96 14.09 12.52
N PRO A 65 -4.84 13.37 11.38
CA PRO A 65 -5.99 12.88 10.62
C PRO A 65 -6.80 11.85 11.39
N THR A 66 -8.14 12.00 11.27
CA THR A 66 -9.10 10.94 11.53
C THR A 66 -9.96 10.70 10.30
N GLY A 67 -10.60 9.55 10.25
CA GLY A 67 -11.50 9.16 9.17
C GLY A 67 -11.73 7.66 9.17
N PHE A 68 -12.06 7.13 8.00
CA PHE A 68 -12.41 5.73 7.86
C PHE A 68 -11.53 4.99 6.87
N ASN A 69 -11.37 3.68 7.09
CA ASN A 69 -11.14 2.76 6.02
C ASN A 69 -12.46 2.58 5.25
N ALA A 70 -12.41 2.81 3.95
CA ALA A 70 -13.55 2.67 3.05
C ALA A 70 -13.10 1.89 1.81
N TYR A 71 -12.78 0.63 2.02
CA TYR A 71 -12.08 -0.22 1.05
C TYR A 71 -12.84 -0.43 -0.27
N GLN A 72 -14.16 -0.25 -0.29
CA GLN A 72 -15.02 -0.51 -1.44
C GLN A 72 -15.20 0.68 -2.41
N LEU A 73 -14.61 1.85 -2.14
CA LEU A 73 -14.91 3.07 -2.90
C LEU A 73 -14.53 3.00 -4.38
N ALA A 74 -13.39 2.37 -4.71
CA ALA A 74 -12.81 2.39 -6.04
C ALA A 74 -13.45 1.41 -7.03
N THR A 75 -14.63 0.86 -6.73
CA THR A 75 -15.20 -0.23 -7.52
C THR A 75 -16.72 -0.25 -7.48
N ASN A 76 -17.31 -1.12 -8.33
CA ASN A 76 -18.72 -1.45 -8.33
C ASN A 76 -18.94 -2.95 -8.67
N TRP A 77 -20.13 -3.46 -8.44
CA TRP A 77 -20.47 -4.87 -8.66
C TRP A 77 -20.38 -5.33 -10.11
N SER A 78 -20.49 -4.42 -11.07
CA SER A 78 -20.44 -4.77 -12.50
C SER A 78 -19.04 -5.18 -12.95
N VAL A 79 -18.00 -4.66 -12.29
CA VAL A 79 -16.59 -4.91 -12.63
C VAL A 79 -15.97 -5.96 -11.72
N ASN A 80 -16.38 -6.00 -10.46
CA ASN A 80 -15.76 -6.81 -9.42
C ASN A 80 -16.68 -7.92 -8.92
N TRP A 81 -16.10 -8.96 -8.41
CA TRP A 81 -16.77 -10.17 -7.92
C TRP A 81 -17.23 -10.06 -6.47
N GLY A 82 -17.83 -8.96 -6.07
CA GLY A 82 -18.28 -8.77 -4.72
C GLY A 82 -17.28 -8.05 -3.82
N CYS A 83 -16.17 -7.60 -4.37
CA CYS A 83 -15.21 -6.77 -3.65
C CYS A 83 -15.52 -5.28 -3.72
N GLY A 84 -16.55 -4.93 -4.47
CA GLY A 84 -16.99 -3.56 -4.64
C GLY A 84 -18.37 -3.31 -4.08
N ALA A 85 -18.73 -2.05 -4.00
CA ALA A 85 -20.05 -1.61 -3.66
C ALA A 85 -20.43 -0.36 -4.47
N MET A 86 -21.74 -0.14 -4.64
CA MET A 86 -22.25 1.11 -5.16
C MET A 86 -22.26 2.12 -4.01
N VAL A 87 -21.32 3.04 -4.03
CA VAL A 87 -21.21 4.12 -3.03
C VAL A 87 -21.49 5.45 -3.72
N ASP A 88 -22.35 6.26 -3.13
CA ASP A 88 -22.46 7.67 -3.49
C ASP A 88 -21.24 8.40 -2.89
N LEU A 89 -20.25 8.66 -3.73
CA LEU A 89 -18.97 9.22 -3.31
C LEU A 89 -19.10 10.65 -2.78
N ASP A 90 -19.97 11.47 -3.37
CA ASP A 90 -20.21 12.84 -2.89
C ASP A 90 -20.91 12.83 -1.54
N ASP A 91 -21.86 11.95 -1.33
CA ASP A 91 -22.53 11.77 -0.04
C ASP A 91 -21.55 11.23 1.02
N TYR A 92 -20.68 10.27 0.67
CA TYR A 92 -19.67 9.74 1.59
C TYR A 92 -18.68 10.83 2.02
N PHE A 93 -17.98 11.42 1.07
CA PHE A 93 -16.95 12.43 1.38
C PHE A 93 -17.55 13.72 1.95
N GLY A 94 -18.75 14.12 1.50
CA GLY A 94 -19.49 15.27 2.02
C GLY A 94 -20.01 15.08 3.44
N SER A 95 -20.12 13.84 3.94
CA SER A 95 -20.53 13.54 5.32
C SER A 95 -19.41 13.64 6.35
N LEU A 96 -18.16 13.74 5.89
CA LEU A 96 -16.98 13.82 6.73
C LEU A 96 -16.53 15.28 6.95
N PRO A 97 -15.92 15.59 8.09
CA PRO A 97 -15.28 16.88 8.29
C PRO A 97 -14.23 17.16 7.21
N PRO A 98 -14.02 18.41 6.79
CA PRO A 98 -12.95 18.73 5.85
C PRO A 98 -11.58 18.24 6.32
N LYS A 99 -10.76 17.77 5.40
CA LYS A 99 -9.42 17.23 5.66
C LYS A 99 -9.41 15.92 6.46
N SER A 100 -10.53 15.20 6.57
CA SER A 100 -10.51 13.82 7.05
C SER A 100 -9.70 12.94 6.07
N LEU A 101 -9.12 11.85 6.60
CA LEU A 101 -8.33 10.91 5.81
C LEU A 101 -9.14 9.62 5.56
N THR A 102 -9.29 9.25 4.31
CA THR A 102 -9.89 7.98 3.92
C THR A 102 -8.82 7.05 3.34
N ARG A 103 -8.62 5.87 3.96
CA ARG A 103 -7.81 4.79 3.40
C ARG A 103 -8.71 3.88 2.56
N PHE A 104 -8.31 3.57 1.33
CA PHE A 104 -9.13 2.76 0.43
C PHE A 104 -8.28 1.88 -0.50
N ASN A 105 -8.89 0.82 -1.03
CA ASN A 105 -8.20 -0.10 -1.92
C ASN A 105 -8.09 0.46 -3.34
N LEU A 106 -6.87 0.56 -3.84
CA LEU A 106 -6.53 0.94 -5.22
C LEU A 106 -5.83 -0.23 -5.91
N PHE A 107 -6.46 -1.41 -5.86
CA PHE A 107 -5.89 -2.65 -6.39
C PHE A 107 -6.07 -2.75 -7.90
N GLN A 108 -5.08 -3.29 -8.62
CA GLN A 108 -5.16 -3.43 -10.07
C GLN A 108 -6.41 -4.20 -10.54
N ALA A 109 -6.84 -5.22 -9.79
CA ALA A 109 -8.03 -5.99 -10.11
C ALA A 109 -9.33 -5.16 -10.09
N LEU A 110 -9.35 -4.02 -9.42
CA LEU A 110 -10.49 -3.10 -9.42
C LEU A 110 -10.54 -2.23 -10.67
N ALA A 111 -9.43 -2.07 -11.38
CA ALA A 111 -9.34 -1.35 -12.65
C ALA A 111 -9.47 -2.26 -13.86
N ILE A 112 -9.30 -3.57 -13.72
CA ILE A 112 -9.36 -4.52 -14.82
C ILE A 112 -10.76 -5.13 -14.89
N ASN A 113 -11.44 -4.91 -16.01
CA ASN A 113 -12.69 -5.61 -16.30
C ASN A 113 -12.40 -7.10 -16.48
N ARG A 114 -12.80 -7.89 -15.51
CA ARG A 114 -12.49 -9.34 -15.49
C ARG A 114 -13.10 -10.14 -16.63
N PHE A 115 -14.12 -9.62 -17.31
CA PHE A 115 -14.78 -10.30 -18.42
C PHE A 115 -14.13 -9.99 -19.76
N THR A 116 -13.57 -8.77 -19.92
CA THR A 116 -13.01 -8.32 -21.18
C THR A 116 -11.49 -8.15 -21.13
N GLY A 117 -10.89 -8.06 -19.94
CA GLY A 117 -9.48 -7.70 -19.74
C GLY A 117 -9.17 -6.22 -20.02
N GLU A 118 -10.19 -5.41 -20.30
CA GLU A 118 -10.00 -3.98 -20.54
C GLU A 118 -9.76 -3.23 -19.23
N MET A 119 -8.88 -2.23 -19.28
CA MET A 119 -8.63 -1.34 -18.16
C MET A 119 -9.71 -0.27 -18.09
N ASP A 120 -10.35 -0.13 -16.93
CA ASP A 120 -11.30 0.93 -16.63
C ASP A 120 -10.90 1.64 -15.33
N PHE A 121 -10.38 2.83 -15.44
CA PHE A 121 -9.99 3.68 -14.31
C PHE A 121 -11.14 4.57 -13.80
N GLY A 122 -12.30 4.54 -14.44
CA GLY A 122 -13.41 5.42 -14.12
C GLY A 122 -13.82 5.39 -12.64
N PRO A 123 -14.01 4.22 -12.02
CA PRO A 123 -14.34 4.15 -10.59
C PRO A 123 -13.25 4.75 -9.68
N MET A 124 -11.97 4.53 -10.00
CA MET A 124 -10.85 5.08 -9.24
C MET A 124 -10.72 6.60 -9.43
N ASP A 125 -10.81 7.07 -10.68
CA ASP A 125 -10.81 8.51 -10.99
C ASP A 125 -11.91 9.25 -10.23
N ALA A 126 -13.09 8.62 -10.10
CA ALA A 126 -14.22 9.19 -9.39
C ALA A 126 -13.94 9.37 -7.89
N VAL A 127 -13.20 8.43 -7.26
CA VAL A 127 -12.80 8.56 -5.84
C VAL A 127 -11.90 9.78 -5.64
N PHE A 128 -10.87 9.93 -6.48
CA PHE A 128 -9.97 11.08 -6.39
C PHE A 128 -10.73 12.40 -6.62
N ALA A 129 -11.56 12.46 -7.66
CA ALA A 129 -12.34 13.65 -7.98
C ALA A 129 -13.33 14.03 -6.87
N ALA A 130 -14.01 13.06 -6.27
CA ALA A 130 -14.96 13.32 -5.17
C ALA A 130 -14.23 13.77 -3.88
N ALA A 131 -13.08 13.15 -3.57
CA ALA A 131 -12.26 13.58 -2.43
C ALA A 131 -11.76 15.04 -2.62
N GLU A 132 -11.29 15.38 -3.82
CA GLU A 132 -10.88 16.76 -4.17
C GLU A 132 -12.03 17.75 -4.02
N ALA A 133 -13.21 17.42 -4.59
CA ALA A 133 -14.39 18.29 -4.56
C ALA A 133 -14.87 18.56 -3.12
N ASN A 134 -14.69 17.60 -2.21
CA ASN A 134 -15.11 17.68 -0.81
C ASN A 134 -13.99 18.09 0.15
N ASN A 135 -12.81 18.52 -0.37
CA ASN A 135 -11.65 18.90 0.45
C ASN A 135 -11.23 17.82 1.45
N GLN A 136 -11.21 16.57 1.00
CA GLN A 136 -10.81 15.41 1.77
C GLN A 136 -9.41 14.93 1.38
N MET A 137 -8.79 14.13 2.25
CA MET A 137 -7.51 13.49 1.99
C MET A 137 -7.70 11.98 1.83
N ILE A 138 -6.88 11.34 0.99
CA ILE A 138 -6.97 9.91 0.71
C ILE A 138 -5.61 9.23 0.82
N LEU A 139 -5.66 7.97 1.26
CA LEU A 139 -4.53 7.04 1.38
C LEU A 139 -4.85 5.77 0.56
N PRO A 140 -4.47 5.72 -0.71
CA PRO A 140 -4.67 4.53 -1.53
C PRO A 140 -3.69 3.41 -1.17
N VAL A 141 -4.22 2.18 -1.01
CA VAL A 141 -3.48 0.94 -0.85
C VAL A 141 -3.34 0.27 -2.21
N LEU A 142 -2.11 0.03 -2.66
CA LEU A 142 -1.84 -0.46 -4.02
C LEU A 142 -2.03 -1.97 -4.18
N SER A 143 -1.87 -2.75 -3.11
CA SER A 143 -2.02 -4.20 -3.14
C SER A 143 -2.39 -4.78 -1.77
N PRO A 144 -3.23 -5.81 -1.68
CA PRO A 144 -3.50 -6.53 -0.44
C PRO A 144 -2.45 -7.62 -0.20
N GLN A 145 -2.18 -7.98 1.05
CA GLN A 145 -1.32 -9.11 1.41
C GLN A 145 -1.93 -10.46 1.00
N ASP A 146 -3.21 -10.64 1.31
CA ASP A 146 -3.92 -11.90 1.17
C ASP A 146 -4.52 -12.16 -0.21
N GLY A 147 -4.33 -11.22 -1.15
CA GLY A 147 -4.91 -11.29 -2.48
C GLY A 147 -6.41 -11.01 -2.53
N ALA A 148 -7.04 -10.70 -1.41
CA ALA A 148 -8.48 -10.40 -1.37
C ALA A 148 -8.82 -9.26 -2.33
N CYS A 149 -9.88 -9.47 -3.14
CA CYS A 149 -10.30 -8.53 -4.17
C CYS A 149 -9.27 -8.30 -5.31
N GLU A 150 -8.21 -9.05 -5.36
CA GLU A 150 -7.20 -9.03 -6.42
C GLU A 150 -7.17 -10.39 -7.14
N ASP A 151 -6.22 -11.25 -6.83
CA ASP A 151 -6.04 -12.56 -7.47
C ASP A 151 -6.35 -13.75 -6.54
N GLU A 152 -6.79 -13.47 -5.30
CA GLU A 152 -7.06 -14.46 -4.25
C GLU A 152 -5.80 -15.25 -3.85
N THR A 153 -4.60 -14.68 -4.10
CA THR A 153 -3.32 -15.33 -3.82
C THR A 153 -2.60 -14.61 -2.70
N PHE A 154 -2.29 -15.32 -1.61
CA PHE A 154 -1.48 -14.80 -0.54
C PHE A 154 -0.05 -14.52 -1.03
N LYS A 155 0.46 -13.34 -0.74
CA LYS A 155 1.82 -12.91 -1.13
C LYS A 155 2.85 -13.51 -0.19
N GLU A 156 3.36 -14.68 -0.57
CA GLU A 156 4.41 -15.36 0.19
C GLU A 156 5.77 -14.66 0.07
N ARG A 157 6.75 -15.15 0.82
CA ARG A 157 8.13 -14.65 0.82
C ARG A 157 8.72 -14.45 -0.59
N SER A 158 8.45 -15.38 -1.52
CA SER A 158 8.96 -15.30 -2.91
C SER A 158 8.43 -14.08 -3.64
N TRP A 159 7.18 -13.69 -3.39
CA TRP A 159 6.62 -12.48 -3.98
C TRP A 159 7.40 -11.23 -3.57
N TYR A 160 7.82 -11.12 -2.31
CA TYR A 160 8.61 -9.97 -1.81
C TYR A 160 10.06 -9.97 -2.28
N VAL A 161 10.62 -11.12 -2.71
CA VAL A 161 11.99 -11.21 -3.22
C VAL A 161 12.08 -10.65 -4.64
N ASP A 162 11.28 -11.17 -5.55
CA ASP A 162 11.27 -10.83 -6.98
C ASP A 162 9.89 -10.95 -7.64
N GLY A 163 8.97 -11.72 -7.06
CA GLY A 163 7.66 -11.98 -7.64
C GLY A 163 6.81 -10.71 -7.86
N TRP A 164 7.03 -9.64 -7.10
CA TRP A 164 6.34 -8.36 -7.30
C TRP A 164 6.67 -7.69 -8.64
N THR A 165 7.78 -8.07 -9.29
CA THR A 165 8.18 -7.59 -10.62
C THR A 165 7.73 -8.52 -11.74
N GLU A 166 7.20 -9.69 -11.40
CA GLU A 166 6.80 -10.70 -12.36
C GLU A 166 5.30 -10.60 -12.68
N TYR A 167 4.99 -10.83 -13.95
CA TYR A 167 3.60 -10.93 -14.40
C TYR A 167 3.10 -12.37 -14.19
N ASP A 168 2.06 -12.56 -13.40
CA ASP A 168 1.44 -13.87 -13.24
C ASP A 168 0.50 -14.19 -14.40
N VAL A 169 1.05 -14.89 -15.40
CA VAL A 169 0.30 -15.34 -16.57
C VAL A 169 -0.70 -16.46 -16.25
N THR A 170 -0.66 -17.00 -15.03
CA THR A 170 -1.58 -18.09 -14.61
C THR A 170 -2.81 -17.55 -13.90
N ALA A 171 -2.80 -16.28 -13.49
CA ALA A 171 -3.98 -15.64 -12.93
C ALA A 171 -5.14 -15.70 -13.93
N GLU A 172 -6.31 -16.15 -13.48
CA GLU A 172 -7.54 -16.16 -14.30
C GLU A 172 -7.95 -14.75 -14.76
N ARG A 173 -7.35 -13.73 -14.16
CA ARG A 173 -7.48 -12.31 -14.49
C ARG A 173 -6.21 -11.89 -15.20
N ALA A 174 -6.33 -11.11 -16.24
CA ALA A 174 -5.19 -10.50 -16.92
C ALA A 174 -4.61 -9.37 -16.06
N LEU A 175 -3.99 -9.72 -14.91
CA LEU A 175 -3.31 -8.79 -14.03
C LEU A 175 -1.89 -8.54 -14.55
N MET A 176 -1.40 -7.34 -14.36
CA MET A 176 0.00 -6.99 -14.61
C MET A 176 0.85 -7.27 -13.36
N SER A 177 2.18 -7.18 -13.47
CA SER A 177 3.03 -7.21 -12.28
C SER A 177 2.66 -6.08 -11.31
N PHE A 178 2.96 -6.25 -10.02
CA PHE A 178 2.76 -5.15 -9.06
C PHE A 178 3.61 -3.93 -9.43
N GLN A 179 4.82 -4.14 -9.94
CA GLN A 179 5.71 -3.08 -10.43
C GLN A 179 5.03 -2.25 -11.53
N ASP A 180 4.48 -2.90 -12.56
CA ASP A 180 3.77 -2.21 -13.65
C ASP A 180 2.52 -1.49 -13.16
N TRP A 181 1.76 -2.11 -12.23
CA TRP A 181 0.59 -1.48 -11.63
C TRP A 181 0.97 -0.23 -10.83
N MET A 182 2.00 -0.31 -10.01
CA MET A 182 2.51 0.83 -9.25
C MET A 182 2.91 1.97 -10.18
N GLU A 183 3.61 1.67 -11.29
CA GLU A 183 3.98 2.67 -12.28
C GLU A 183 2.73 3.36 -12.88
N VAL A 184 1.75 2.58 -13.30
CA VAL A 184 0.49 3.09 -13.88
C VAL A 184 -0.29 3.93 -12.87
N ALA A 185 -0.51 3.41 -11.67
CA ALA A 185 -1.32 4.06 -10.64
C ALA A 185 -0.67 5.36 -10.15
N VAL A 186 0.61 5.29 -9.79
CA VAL A 186 1.33 6.46 -9.25
C VAL A 186 1.46 7.55 -10.32
N ALA A 187 1.82 7.19 -11.57
CA ALA A 187 1.91 8.18 -12.65
C ALA A 187 0.56 8.89 -12.92
N ARG A 188 -0.56 8.17 -12.74
CA ARG A 188 -1.90 8.71 -12.98
C ARG A 188 -2.37 9.69 -11.91
N TRP A 189 -2.16 9.39 -10.64
CA TRP A 189 -2.81 10.14 -9.54
C TRP A 189 -1.86 10.92 -8.63
N LYS A 190 -0.53 10.87 -8.85
CA LYS A 190 0.46 11.59 -8.00
C LYS A 190 0.26 13.09 -7.88
N ASP A 191 -0.43 13.71 -8.82
CA ASP A 191 -0.66 15.15 -8.82
C ASP A 191 -2.02 15.55 -8.21
N SER A 192 -2.80 14.57 -7.71
CA SER A 192 -4.05 14.85 -7.00
C SER A 192 -3.79 15.62 -5.69
N PRO A 193 -4.47 16.75 -5.47
CA PRO A 193 -4.36 17.48 -4.21
C PRO A 193 -5.01 16.76 -3.02
N ALA A 194 -5.79 15.70 -3.26
CA ALA A 194 -6.36 14.88 -2.21
C ALA A 194 -5.40 13.80 -1.70
N LEU A 195 -4.33 13.50 -2.43
CA LEU A 195 -3.40 12.42 -2.07
C LEU A 195 -2.58 12.79 -0.83
N ALA A 196 -2.69 11.99 0.23
CA ALA A 196 -1.91 12.14 1.45
C ALA A 196 -0.61 11.34 1.43
N ALA A 197 -0.70 10.07 1.05
CA ALA A 197 0.43 9.15 0.98
C ALA A 197 0.06 7.96 0.08
N TRP A 198 1.06 7.18 -0.33
CA TRP A 198 0.91 5.88 -0.97
C TRP A 198 1.17 4.77 0.03
N GLU A 199 0.37 3.72 -0.01
CA GLU A 199 0.62 2.48 0.72
C GLU A 199 0.92 1.36 -0.27
N LEU A 200 2.12 0.76 -0.16
CA LEU A 200 2.55 -0.25 -1.14
C LEU A 200 1.74 -1.54 -1.00
N VAL A 201 1.66 -2.09 0.20
CA VAL A 201 0.92 -3.32 0.50
C VAL A 201 0.23 -3.17 1.85
N GLY A 202 -1.05 -3.48 1.91
CA GLY A 202 -1.79 -3.57 3.17
C GLY A 202 -1.41 -4.84 3.93
N GLU A 203 -0.93 -4.70 5.17
CA GLU A 203 -0.57 -5.77 6.09
C GLU A 203 0.50 -6.76 5.60
N PRO A 204 1.64 -6.30 5.03
CA PRO A 204 2.65 -7.17 4.43
C PRO A 204 3.23 -8.20 5.40
N GLU A 205 3.27 -9.46 4.95
CA GLU A 205 3.75 -10.59 5.74
C GLU A 205 4.47 -11.62 4.83
N PRO A 206 5.79 -11.57 4.67
CA PRO A 206 6.54 -12.48 3.80
C PRO A 206 6.73 -13.87 4.43
N SER A 207 5.66 -14.51 4.87
CA SER A 207 5.63 -15.87 5.40
C SER A 207 5.56 -16.92 4.29
N LEU A 208 5.59 -18.19 4.67
CA LEU A 208 5.39 -19.34 3.80
C LEU A 208 4.08 -20.03 4.15
N CYS A 209 3.27 -20.33 3.13
CA CYS A 209 2.06 -21.11 3.28
C CYS A 209 2.41 -22.60 3.40
N THR A 210 1.93 -23.28 4.43
CA THR A 210 2.11 -24.72 4.60
C THR A 210 0.89 -25.53 4.17
N ASP A 211 -0.21 -24.85 3.87
CA ASP A 211 -1.43 -25.42 3.31
C ASP A 211 -2.00 -24.53 2.22
N ALA A 212 -2.91 -25.08 1.41
CA ALA A 212 -3.50 -24.35 0.28
C ALA A 212 -4.38 -23.15 0.69
N ALA A 213 -4.86 -23.11 1.94
CA ALA A 213 -5.68 -22.02 2.46
C ALA A 213 -4.83 -20.90 3.08
N CYS A 214 -3.53 -21.14 3.24
CA CYS A 214 -2.58 -20.22 3.85
C CYS A 214 -3.05 -19.67 5.21
N ASN A 215 -3.58 -20.54 6.06
CA ASN A 215 -4.11 -20.14 7.35
C ASN A 215 -3.03 -19.52 8.23
N TRP A 216 -3.33 -18.40 8.90
CA TRP A 216 -2.36 -17.65 9.69
C TRP A 216 -1.68 -18.50 10.79
N TRP A 217 -2.37 -19.53 11.35
CA TRP A 217 -1.83 -20.42 12.38
C TRP A 217 -0.96 -21.58 11.85
N THR A 218 -0.91 -21.75 10.53
CA THR A 218 -0.08 -22.78 9.87
C THR A 218 1.08 -22.18 9.07
N ARG A 219 1.13 -20.86 8.92
CA ARG A 219 2.22 -20.19 8.20
C ARG A 219 3.55 -20.38 8.93
N GLU A 220 4.61 -20.54 8.16
CA GLU A 220 5.97 -20.55 8.67
C GLU A 220 6.63 -19.20 8.45
N CYS A 221 7.42 -18.76 9.44
CA CYS A 221 8.16 -17.52 9.38
C CYS A 221 9.67 -17.78 9.23
N PRO A 222 10.23 -17.70 8.02
CA PRO A 222 11.68 -17.80 7.81
C PRO A 222 12.45 -16.69 8.55
N THR A 223 13.68 -16.99 8.94
CA THR A 223 14.49 -16.08 9.78
C THR A 223 14.99 -14.83 9.06
N ASP A 224 14.86 -14.78 7.73
CA ASP A 224 15.31 -13.65 6.88
C ASP A 224 14.15 -12.74 6.42
N THR A 225 12.96 -12.93 6.95
CA THR A 225 11.75 -12.22 6.48
C THR A 225 11.80 -10.71 6.70
N ALA A 226 12.38 -10.25 7.79
CA ALA A 226 12.57 -8.83 8.04
C ALA A 226 13.50 -8.18 7.00
N GLN A 227 14.59 -8.87 6.65
CA GLN A 227 15.55 -8.42 5.62
C GLN A 227 14.88 -8.36 4.25
N ILE A 228 14.05 -9.36 3.92
CA ILE A 228 13.33 -9.41 2.66
C ILE A 228 12.29 -8.28 2.60
N LEU A 229 11.50 -8.11 3.64
CA LEU A 229 10.49 -7.05 3.69
C LEU A 229 11.14 -5.66 3.57
N ARG A 230 12.24 -5.42 4.28
CA ARG A 230 12.99 -4.17 4.16
C ARG A 230 13.54 -3.98 2.74
N SER A 231 14.12 -5.03 2.13
CA SER A 231 14.64 -4.96 0.76
C SER A 231 13.54 -4.65 -0.25
N PHE A 232 12.35 -5.20 -0.05
CA PHE A 232 11.16 -4.87 -0.85
C PHE A 232 10.82 -3.38 -0.75
N TYR A 233 10.72 -2.83 0.48
CA TYR A 233 10.46 -1.40 0.65
C TYR A 233 11.54 -0.51 0.05
N GLU A 234 12.80 -0.95 0.12
CA GLU A 234 13.92 -0.21 -0.50
C GLU A 234 13.84 -0.25 -2.03
N ALA A 235 13.48 -1.39 -2.63
CA ALA A 235 13.37 -1.53 -4.07
C ALA A 235 12.08 -0.87 -4.63
N ALA A 236 10.92 -1.31 -4.19
CA ALA A 236 9.64 -0.78 -4.65
C ALA A 236 9.45 0.70 -4.27
N GLY A 237 9.88 1.08 -3.06
CA GLY A 237 9.86 2.48 -2.62
C GLY A 237 10.76 3.39 -3.44
N ALA A 238 11.95 2.91 -3.88
CA ALA A 238 12.82 3.67 -4.77
C ALA A 238 12.17 3.92 -6.13
N GLU A 239 11.51 2.92 -6.69
CA GLU A 239 10.78 3.05 -7.95
C GLU A 239 9.59 4.00 -7.83
N LEU A 240 8.77 3.84 -6.78
CA LEU A 240 7.68 4.77 -6.52
C LEU A 240 8.21 6.20 -6.38
N ARG A 241 9.25 6.41 -5.58
CA ARG A 241 9.87 7.73 -5.36
C ARG A 241 10.44 8.34 -6.64
N ALA A 242 10.89 7.53 -7.60
CA ALA A 242 11.33 8.01 -8.91
C ALA A 242 10.17 8.55 -9.75
N ILE A 243 8.96 7.99 -9.61
CA ILE A 243 7.75 8.42 -10.31
C ILE A 243 7.10 9.60 -9.59
N ASP A 244 7.00 9.50 -8.27
CA ASP A 244 6.43 10.52 -7.37
C ASP A 244 7.46 10.94 -6.31
N PRO A 245 8.23 11.98 -6.57
CA PRO A 245 9.24 12.44 -5.62
C PRO A 245 8.68 13.22 -4.42
N LYS A 246 7.37 13.50 -4.37
CA LYS A 246 6.79 14.45 -3.41
C LYS A 246 5.98 13.77 -2.32
N ASN A 247 5.02 12.91 -2.70
CA ASN A 247 4.05 12.38 -1.75
C ASN A 247 4.69 11.32 -0.83
N LEU A 248 4.13 11.16 0.35
CA LEU A 248 4.63 10.23 1.35
C LEU A 248 4.40 8.77 0.93
N ILE A 249 5.24 7.88 1.44
CA ILE A 249 5.09 6.42 1.31
C ILE A 249 4.92 5.84 2.71
N THR A 250 3.88 5.04 2.91
CA THR A 250 3.61 4.35 4.16
C THR A 250 3.80 2.83 4.03
N ALA A 251 4.16 2.19 5.13
CA ALA A 251 4.57 0.80 5.13
C ALA A 251 3.41 -0.21 5.19
N GLY A 252 2.20 0.19 5.59
CA GLY A 252 1.05 -0.72 5.73
C GLY A 252 1.21 -1.78 6.83
N LEU A 253 2.14 -1.60 7.79
CA LEU A 253 2.45 -2.61 8.81
C LEU A 253 1.31 -2.81 9.80
N LEU A 254 0.90 -4.06 10.03
CA LEU A 254 -0.09 -4.40 11.06
C LEU A 254 0.44 -4.13 12.48
N GLY A 255 1.74 -4.34 12.72
CA GLY A 255 2.41 -4.02 13.98
C GLY A 255 2.28 -5.05 15.10
N GLY A 256 1.36 -6.01 15.00
CA GLY A 256 1.04 -7.00 16.04
C GLY A 256 2.03 -8.17 16.16
N GLY A 257 3.16 -8.15 15.44
CA GLY A 257 4.18 -9.20 15.51
C GLY A 257 4.10 -10.23 14.37
N GLN A 258 3.55 -9.84 13.22
CA GLN A 258 3.51 -10.66 12.01
C GLN A 258 4.91 -11.02 11.53
N CYS A 259 5.00 -12.05 10.69
CA CYS A 259 6.25 -12.49 10.10
C CYS A 259 6.95 -11.35 9.37
N GLY A 260 8.19 -11.08 9.74
CA GLY A 260 8.98 -9.97 9.23
C GLY A 260 8.90 -8.66 10.03
N THR A 261 7.97 -8.57 11.01
CA THR A 261 7.80 -7.37 11.85
C THR A 261 7.65 -7.68 13.34
N GLY A 262 7.98 -8.90 13.77
CA GLY A 262 7.94 -9.29 15.17
C GLY A 262 9.07 -8.64 15.98
N GLY A 263 8.76 -8.20 17.22
CA GLY A 263 9.77 -7.64 18.14
C GLY A 263 10.55 -6.46 17.51
N ASP A 264 11.87 -6.56 17.46
CA ASP A 264 12.75 -5.50 16.94
C ASP A 264 12.78 -5.42 15.41
N ASP A 265 12.28 -6.43 14.71
CA ASP A 265 12.19 -6.43 13.25
C ASP A 265 11.27 -5.31 12.74
N TYR A 266 10.26 -4.92 13.50
CA TYR A 266 9.40 -3.77 13.17
C TYR A 266 10.22 -2.48 13.01
N GLN A 267 11.09 -2.17 13.97
CA GLN A 267 11.97 -0.99 13.87
C GLN A 267 12.92 -1.13 12.68
N TYR A 268 13.55 -2.30 12.52
CA TYR A 268 14.46 -2.55 11.41
C TYR A 268 13.83 -2.32 10.03
N VAL A 269 12.59 -2.78 9.84
CA VAL A 269 11.85 -2.54 8.59
C VAL A 269 11.45 -1.06 8.46
N SER A 270 11.01 -0.45 9.56
CA SER A 270 10.61 0.96 9.61
C SER A 270 11.76 1.92 9.29
N GLU A 271 13.01 1.55 9.52
CA GLU A 271 14.20 2.32 9.18
C GLU A 271 14.52 2.37 7.67
N SER A 272 13.74 1.69 6.81
CA SER A 272 13.88 1.83 5.35
C SER A 272 13.79 3.31 4.95
N PRO A 273 14.76 3.84 4.16
CA PRO A 273 14.77 5.26 3.82
C PRO A 273 13.59 5.68 2.92
N TYR A 274 12.90 4.71 2.32
CA TYR A 274 11.75 4.97 1.44
C TYR A 274 10.40 4.83 2.16
N VAL A 275 10.37 4.50 3.44
CA VAL A 275 9.16 4.56 4.27
C VAL A 275 9.17 5.88 5.02
N ASP A 276 8.15 6.71 4.83
CA ASP A 276 8.03 8.02 5.49
C ASP A 276 7.13 7.97 6.74
N VAL A 277 6.13 7.08 6.74
CA VAL A 277 5.15 6.90 7.81
C VAL A 277 5.02 5.41 8.11
N VAL A 278 5.10 5.03 9.37
CA VAL A 278 4.86 3.65 9.80
C VAL A 278 3.43 3.48 10.29
N GLN A 279 2.92 2.25 10.31
CA GLN A 279 1.53 1.97 10.67
C GLN A 279 1.42 0.95 11.79
N TYR A 280 0.27 1.01 12.46
CA TYR A 280 -0.24 0.00 13.39
C TYR A 280 -1.73 -0.20 13.13
N HIS A 281 -2.20 -1.46 13.22
CA HIS A 281 -3.63 -1.80 13.15
C HIS A 281 -4.10 -2.30 14.51
N ASP A 282 -5.06 -1.60 15.10
CA ASP A 282 -5.54 -1.83 16.46
C ASP A 282 -6.86 -2.61 16.48
N TYR A 283 -6.75 -3.91 16.63
CA TYR A 283 -7.86 -4.82 16.90
C TYR A 283 -7.76 -5.40 18.32
N GLY A 284 -7.13 -4.66 19.23
CA GLY A 284 -6.94 -5.05 20.62
C GLY A 284 -8.19 -4.86 21.47
N ALA A 285 -8.05 -5.06 22.78
CA ALA A 285 -9.16 -4.99 23.70
C ALA A 285 -9.90 -3.65 23.65
N ASP A 286 -11.23 -3.72 23.79
CA ASP A 286 -12.14 -2.60 23.69
C ASP A 286 -11.81 -1.50 24.69
N GLY A 287 -11.79 -0.26 24.23
CA GLY A 287 -11.46 0.91 25.05
C GLY A 287 -10.04 0.97 25.62
N VAL A 288 -9.14 0.03 25.27
CA VAL A 288 -7.73 0.04 25.72
C VAL A 288 -6.88 0.87 24.76
N PRO A 289 -6.37 2.04 25.16
CA PRO A 289 -5.67 2.95 24.25
C PRO A 289 -4.38 2.40 23.66
N LEU A 290 -3.61 1.66 24.46
CA LEU A 290 -2.32 1.09 24.06
C LEU A 290 -2.36 -0.44 24.16
N PRO A 291 -3.02 -1.11 23.19
CA PRO A 291 -3.20 -2.56 23.23
C PRO A 291 -1.91 -3.31 22.94
N GLY A 292 -1.95 -4.62 23.21
CA GLY A 292 -0.88 -5.55 22.93
C GLY A 292 0.09 -5.72 24.09
N ASP A 293 1.17 -6.44 23.83
CA ASP A 293 2.17 -6.81 24.81
C ASP A 293 3.43 -5.91 24.78
N GLN A 294 4.37 -6.19 25.67
CA GLN A 294 5.63 -5.43 25.74
C GLN A 294 6.55 -5.61 24.52
N TRP A 295 6.27 -6.58 23.63
CA TRP A 295 7.11 -6.90 22.47
C TRP A 295 6.54 -6.34 21.17
N ASN A 296 5.20 -6.40 21.03
CA ASN A 296 4.51 -6.09 19.79
C ASN A 296 3.34 -5.10 19.99
N GLY A 297 3.07 -4.67 21.24
CA GLY A 297 1.98 -3.75 21.52
C GLY A 297 2.26 -2.33 21.00
N LEU A 298 1.18 -1.55 20.87
CA LEU A 298 1.22 -0.19 20.30
C LEU A 298 2.22 0.72 21.01
N ALA A 299 2.31 0.66 22.36
CA ALA A 299 3.29 1.44 23.12
C ALA A 299 4.73 1.16 22.62
N ARG A 300 5.09 -0.12 22.42
CA ARG A 300 6.39 -0.51 21.89
C ARG A 300 6.59 0.00 20.46
N ARG A 301 5.55 -0.02 19.62
CA ARG A 301 5.63 0.46 18.23
C ARG A 301 5.81 1.97 18.14
N ILE A 302 5.22 2.74 19.05
CA ILE A 302 5.46 4.19 19.16
C ILE A 302 6.94 4.45 19.47
N ASP A 303 7.52 3.78 20.48
CA ASP A 303 8.95 3.91 20.81
C ASP A 303 9.84 3.56 19.61
N GLN A 304 9.51 2.51 18.86
CA GLN A 304 10.27 2.07 17.69
C GLN A 304 10.14 3.02 16.50
N ALA A 305 8.96 3.61 16.28
CA ALA A 305 8.73 4.63 15.27
C ALA A 305 9.54 5.89 15.57
N GLU A 306 9.51 6.36 16.83
CA GLU A 306 10.33 7.48 17.29
C GLU A 306 11.83 7.21 17.09
N ALA A 307 12.31 6.01 17.46
CA ALA A 307 13.69 5.60 17.25
C ALA A 307 14.09 5.56 15.76
N ALA A 308 13.16 5.20 14.88
CA ALA A 308 13.34 5.26 13.44
C ALA A 308 13.22 6.69 12.86
N GLY A 309 12.84 7.68 13.69
CA GLY A 309 12.64 9.07 13.27
C GLY A 309 11.38 9.31 12.43
N LYS A 310 10.33 8.50 12.60
CA LYS A 310 9.11 8.51 11.77
C LYS A 310 7.85 8.60 12.61
N PRO A 311 6.78 9.24 12.08
CA PRO A 311 5.48 9.23 12.73
C PRO A 311 4.81 7.87 12.57
N LEU A 312 3.99 7.49 13.56
CA LEU A 312 3.18 6.28 13.53
C LEU A 312 1.70 6.64 13.35
N LEU A 313 1.09 6.18 12.26
CA LEU A 313 -0.34 6.25 11.99
C LEU A 313 -1.02 4.97 12.46
N VAL A 314 -2.04 5.06 13.32
CA VAL A 314 -2.93 3.92 13.58
C VAL A 314 -3.93 3.83 12.43
N ALA A 315 -3.56 3.06 11.40
CA ALA A 315 -4.27 3.06 10.13
C ALA A 315 -5.58 2.25 10.15
N GLU A 316 -5.76 1.43 11.19
CA GLU A 316 -7.02 0.73 11.45
C GLU A 316 -7.28 0.65 12.94
N ILE A 317 -8.49 1.01 13.36
CA ILE A 317 -9.03 0.71 14.68
C ILE A 317 -10.37 0.04 14.45
N GLY A 318 -10.49 -1.23 14.86
CA GLY A 318 -11.72 -2.00 14.71
C GLY A 318 -12.21 -2.58 16.02
N GLU A 319 -13.50 -2.36 16.32
CA GLU A 319 -14.22 -3.02 17.42
C GLU A 319 -15.55 -3.56 16.92
N TRP A 320 -15.93 -4.72 17.46
CA TRP A 320 -17.17 -5.40 17.10
C TRP A 320 -18.37 -4.70 17.73
N ALA A 321 -19.46 -4.57 16.97
CA ALA A 321 -20.72 -4.02 17.48
C ALA A 321 -21.94 -4.69 16.82
N GLY A 322 -23.12 -4.09 16.95
CA GLY A 322 -24.38 -4.63 16.43
C GLY A 322 -24.98 -5.64 17.39
N SER A 323 -25.00 -6.94 17.05
CA SER A 323 -25.58 -7.94 17.96
C SER A 323 -24.72 -8.29 19.17
N CYS A 324 -23.45 -7.89 19.20
CA CYS A 324 -22.53 -8.19 20.31
C CYS A 324 -22.29 -7.00 21.24
N GLU A 325 -22.41 -5.77 20.75
CA GLU A 325 -22.26 -4.55 21.55
C GLU A 325 -23.07 -3.41 20.91
N SER A 326 -23.47 -2.41 21.70
CA SER A 326 -24.16 -1.24 21.14
C SER A 326 -23.21 -0.34 20.34
N LEU A 327 -23.74 0.36 19.34
CA LEU A 327 -22.93 1.31 18.55
C LEU A 327 -22.42 2.47 19.41
N GLU A 328 -23.18 2.86 20.44
CA GLU A 328 -22.82 3.90 21.39
C GLU A 328 -21.65 3.48 22.29
N ASP A 329 -21.67 2.24 22.80
CA ASP A 329 -20.56 1.72 23.63
C ASP A 329 -19.30 1.61 22.79
N ARG A 330 -19.37 1.04 21.57
CA ARG A 330 -18.25 1.02 20.62
C ARG A 330 -17.69 2.42 20.37
N ALA A 331 -18.55 3.42 20.15
CA ALA A 331 -18.09 4.79 19.90
C ALA A 331 -17.39 5.39 21.12
N SER A 332 -17.84 5.08 22.33
CA SER A 332 -17.17 5.48 23.56
C SER A 332 -15.79 4.84 23.69
N HIS A 333 -15.70 3.53 23.49
CA HIS A 333 -14.42 2.79 23.52
C HIS A 333 -13.40 3.30 22.51
N ILE A 334 -13.84 3.53 21.27
CA ILE A 334 -12.98 4.06 20.21
C ILE A 334 -12.55 5.51 20.52
N SER A 335 -13.41 6.33 21.11
CA SER A 335 -13.04 7.67 21.58
C SER A 335 -11.94 7.60 22.65
N ASP A 336 -12.06 6.71 23.63
CA ASP A 336 -11.04 6.50 24.66
C ASP A 336 -9.69 6.04 24.06
N LYS A 337 -9.74 5.13 23.06
CA LYS A 337 -8.54 4.69 22.32
C LYS A 337 -7.87 5.87 21.61
N ILE A 338 -8.62 6.64 20.85
CA ILE A 338 -8.12 7.79 20.08
C ILE A 338 -7.46 8.80 21.02
N GLU A 339 -8.13 9.18 22.12
CA GLU A 339 -7.58 10.13 23.08
C GLU A 339 -6.24 9.63 23.66
N GLY A 340 -6.20 8.38 24.13
CA GLY A 340 -4.99 7.82 24.71
C GLY A 340 -3.87 7.61 23.70
N GLN A 341 -4.17 7.21 22.46
CA GLN A 341 -3.20 7.07 21.38
C GLN A 341 -2.61 8.41 20.97
N LYS A 342 -3.44 9.44 20.87
CA LYS A 342 -3.01 10.82 20.57
C LYS A 342 -2.08 11.35 21.68
N LEU A 343 -2.45 11.14 22.94
CA LEU A 343 -1.61 11.50 24.09
C LEU A 343 -0.29 10.73 24.12
N ALA A 344 -0.25 9.51 23.60
CA ALA A 344 0.95 8.69 23.50
C ALA A 344 1.85 9.05 22.31
N GLY A 345 1.44 9.97 21.43
CA GLY A 345 2.26 10.49 20.33
C GLY A 345 2.02 9.81 18.97
N THR A 346 0.86 9.17 18.75
CA THR A 346 0.50 8.71 17.39
C THR A 346 0.22 9.89 16.47
N ALA A 347 0.30 9.66 15.16
CA ALA A 347 0.17 10.69 14.14
C ALA A 347 -1.19 10.74 13.45
N GLY A 348 -2.17 9.98 13.93
CA GLY A 348 -3.52 9.91 13.40
C GLY A 348 -4.17 8.56 13.68
N ALA A 349 -5.49 8.44 13.42
CA ALA A 349 -6.26 7.22 13.60
C ALA A 349 -7.37 7.08 12.56
N LEU A 350 -7.48 5.90 11.94
CA LEU A 350 -8.52 5.57 10.97
C LEU A 350 -9.35 4.39 11.47
N LEU A 351 -10.66 4.47 11.32
CA LEU A 351 -11.59 3.49 11.84
C LEU A 351 -11.90 2.40 10.80
N TRP A 352 -11.98 1.15 11.21
CA TRP A 352 -12.34 0.01 10.38
C TRP A 352 -13.79 -0.39 10.62
N ALA A 353 -14.68 -0.43 9.62
CA ALA A 353 -14.54 0.13 8.30
C ALA A 353 -15.91 0.65 7.82
N PHE A 354 -15.92 1.72 7.05
CA PHE A 354 -17.14 2.19 6.38
C PHE A 354 -17.61 1.14 5.36
N VAL A 355 -18.92 0.84 5.42
CA VAL A 355 -19.64 0.05 4.40
C VAL A 355 -20.97 0.75 4.06
N PRO A 356 -21.40 0.73 2.79
CA PRO A 356 -22.65 1.39 2.38
C PRO A 356 -23.92 0.64 2.85
N ASP A 357 -23.77 -0.65 3.16
CA ASP A 357 -24.84 -1.57 3.55
C ASP A 357 -24.51 -2.28 4.88
N PRO A 358 -24.41 -1.55 6.00
CA PRO A 358 -24.03 -2.08 7.29
C PRO A 358 -25.04 -3.13 7.79
N ARG A 359 -24.54 -4.09 8.57
CA ARG A 359 -25.32 -5.21 9.12
C ARG A 359 -25.53 -5.07 10.64
N PRO A 360 -26.35 -4.12 11.09
CA PRO A 360 -26.46 -3.79 12.52
C PRO A 360 -27.08 -4.92 13.38
N GLN A 361 -27.62 -5.96 12.76
CA GLN A 361 -28.18 -7.13 13.44
C GLN A 361 -27.17 -8.29 13.59
N GLU A 362 -25.97 -8.13 13.02
CA GLU A 362 -24.86 -9.07 13.13
C GLU A 362 -23.75 -8.49 14.02
N CYS A 363 -22.88 -9.33 14.53
CA CYS A 363 -21.67 -8.90 15.22
C CYS A 363 -20.61 -8.60 14.14
N THR A 364 -20.45 -7.34 13.79
CA THR A 364 -19.55 -6.87 12.75
C THR A 364 -18.81 -5.60 13.17
N MET A 365 -17.80 -5.21 12.39
CA MET A 365 -17.13 -3.92 12.54
C MET A 365 -17.68 -2.90 11.53
N ASP A 366 -18.81 -3.17 10.91
CA ASP A 366 -19.42 -2.31 9.91
C ASP A 366 -19.73 -0.92 10.50
N ILE A 367 -19.33 0.11 9.76
CA ILE A 367 -19.63 1.52 10.07
C ILE A 367 -20.51 2.06 8.94
N GLY A 368 -21.80 2.17 9.20
CA GLY A 368 -22.76 2.72 8.25
C GLY A 368 -22.97 4.22 8.41
N LYS A 369 -23.63 4.83 7.43
CA LYS A 369 -24.03 6.23 7.52
C LYS A 369 -24.91 6.46 8.76
N GLY A 370 -24.57 7.46 9.56
CA GLY A 370 -25.27 7.79 10.80
C GLY A 370 -24.80 7.01 12.04
N ASP A 371 -23.78 6.21 11.90
CA ASP A 371 -23.11 5.58 13.04
C ASP A 371 -22.53 6.64 14.00
N PRO A 372 -22.61 6.44 15.34
CA PRO A 372 -22.04 7.38 16.32
C PRO A 372 -20.55 7.69 16.09
N LEU A 373 -19.79 6.80 15.42
CA LEU A 373 -18.39 7.02 15.07
C LEU A 373 -18.16 8.20 14.13
N TYR A 374 -19.16 8.63 13.35
CA TYR A 374 -19.08 9.90 12.62
C TYR A 374 -18.96 11.10 13.56
N GLY A 375 -19.58 11.02 14.73
CA GLY A 375 -19.43 12.03 15.80
C GLY A 375 -18.03 12.04 16.39
N VAL A 376 -17.41 10.87 16.56
CA VAL A 376 -16.03 10.75 17.04
C VAL A 376 -15.04 11.37 16.04
N VAL A 377 -15.16 11.03 14.75
CA VAL A 377 -14.33 11.62 13.69
C VAL A 377 -14.53 13.15 13.62
N ALA A 378 -15.76 13.64 13.78
CA ALA A 378 -16.04 15.07 13.76
C ALA A 378 -15.46 15.82 14.97
N ALA A 379 -15.44 15.19 16.15
CA ALA A 379 -14.88 15.80 17.36
C ALA A 379 -13.37 16.02 17.22
N GLU A 380 -12.65 15.09 16.61
CA GLU A 380 -11.20 15.19 16.41
C GLU A 380 -10.80 16.20 15.35
N ALA A 381 -11.63 16.44 14.34
CA ALA A 381 -11.35 17.40 13.26
C ALA A 381 -11.36 18.87 13.70
N VAL A 382 -11.86 19.18 14.91
CA VAL A 382 -11.94 20.55 15.45
C VAL A 382 -10.59 21.06 15.94
N TRP A 383 -9.59 20.20 16.08
CA TRP A 383 -8.29 20.51 16.69
C TRP A 383 -7.13 20.64 15.69
N GLY A 384 -7.43 20.68 14.38
CA GLY A 384 -6.45 20.85 13.31
C GLY A 384 -6.29 22.29 12.83
#